data_20c8ad4f338522d0be7a26ec29595706
#
_entry.id   20c8ad4f338522d0be7a26ec29595706
#
_cell.length_a   1.000
_cell.length_b   1.000
_cell.length_c   1.000
_cell.angle_alpha   90.00
_cell.angle_beta   90.00
_cell.angle_gamma   90.00
#
_symmetry.space_group_name_H-M   'P 1'
#
loop_
_entity.id
_entity.type
_entity.pdbx_description
1 polymer ?
#
loop_
_entity_poly.entity_id
_entity_poly.type
_entity_poly.pdbx_seq_one_letter_code
_entity_poly.pdbx_strand_id
1 'polypeptide(L)'
;VSLKQYYAREIDTSLIKNVQEIAGNGVSAYVNNHHILAGNAALMERFDIAYKKVCEEGTTVYVAKDGQYIGYIVISDEIKDDSKVAICELNPIIEQTYLLTGDTQNAGESVANKLGIGKAYTGLLPVDKVAKLEEIMNHRQSSKSVIFVGDGINDAPVLTRADVGIAMGALGSDAAIEAADVVIMDDQP
;
A
#
# COMPACT_ATOMS: atom_id res chain seq x y z
N VAL A 1 -4.52 9.21 0.69
CA VAL A 1 -5.24 10.44 0.25
C VAL A 1 -5.42 10.38 -1.25
N SER A 2 -6.65 10.48 -1.76
CA SER A 2 -6.87 10.48 -3.21
C SER A 2 -6.38 11.80 -3.84
N LEU A 3 -5.94 11.76 -5.12
CA LEU A 3 -5.58 12.97 -5.87
C LEU A 3 -6.69 14.04 -5.83
N LYS A 4 -7.96 13.62 -5.80
CA LYS A 4 -9.12 14.50 -5.68
C LYS A 4 -9.15 15.23 -4.32
N GLN A 5 -8.81 14.56 -3.24
CA GLN A 5 -8.72 15.19 -1.90
C GLN A 5 -7.54 16.14 -1.79
N TYR A 6 -6.40 15.78 -2.40
CA TYR A 6 -5.22 16.66 -2.43
C TYR A 6 -5.47 17.98 -3.17
N TYR A 7 -6.23 17.94 -4.28
CA TYR A 7 -6.53 19.14 -5.06
C TYR A 7 -7.42 20.13 -4.31
N ALA A 8 -8.21 19.66 -3.32
CA ALA A 8 -9.06 20.48 -2.41
C ALA A 8 -9.98 21.51 -3.09
N ARG A 9 -10.23 21.40 -4.39
CA ARG A 9 -11.13 22.26 -5.17
C ARG A 9 -12.17 21.41 -5.91
N GLU A 10 -13.30 21.99 -6.19
CA GLU A 10 -14.34 21.38 -7.01
C GLU A 10 -13.82 21.19 -8.46
N ILE A 11 -13.93 19.99 -8.98
CA ILE A 11 -13.48 19.66 -10.33
C ILE A 11 -14.69 19.84 -11.26
N ASP A 12 -14.61 20.79 -12.17
CA ASP A 12 -15.60 20.98 -13.21
C ASP A 12 -15.47 19.87 -14.28
N THR A 13 -16.27 18.84 -14.14
CA THR A 13 -16.29 17.70 -15.06
C THR A 13 -16.89 18.04 -16.42
N SER A 14 -17.60 19.16 -16.58
CA SER A 14 -18.17 19.62 -17.87
C SER A 14 -17.08 19.96 -18.90
N LEU A 15 -15.88 20.28 -18.41
CA LEU A 15 -14.71 20.58 -19.24
C LEU A 15 -14.02 19.35 -19.80
N ILE A 16 -14.40 18.15 -19.31
CA ILE A 16 -13.76 16.89 -19.70
C ILE A 16 -14.60 16.21 -20.78
N LYS A 17 -13.98 15.90 -21.92
CA LYS A 17 -14.62 15.26 -23.07
C LYS A 17 -13.76 14.11 -23.58
N ASN A 18 -14.41 13.16 -24.27
CA ASN A 18 -13.76 12.06 -24.99
C ASN A 18 -12.76 11.28 -24.13
N VAL A 19 -13.17 10.93 -22.91
CA VAL A 19 -12.35 10.11 -22.02
C VAL A 19 -12.23 8.70 -22.59
N GLN A 20 -11.01 8.22 -22.79
CA GLN A 20 -10.69 6.88 -23.26
C GLN A 20 -9.68 6.25 -22.31
N GLU A 21 -10.03 5.11 -21.77
CA GLU A 21 -9.10 4.28 -21.03
C GLU A 21 -8.26 3.47 -22.02
N ILE A 22 -6.94 3.52 -21.86
CA ILE A 22 -5.97 2.74 -22.63
C ILE A 22 -5.49 1.64 -21.68
N ALA A 23 -6.08 0.46 -21.84
CA ALA A 23 -5.87 -0.68 -20.93
C ALA A 23 -4.39 -0.94 -20.63
N GLY A 24 -4.05 -1.00 -19.35
CA GLY A 24 -2.68 -1.21 -18.87
C GLY A 24 -1.73 -0.02 -19.01
N ASN A 25 -2.16 1.11 -19.62
CA ASN A 25 -1.26 2.24 -19.92
C ASN A 25 -1.71 3.54 -19.23
N GLY A 26 -3.01 3.81 -19.16
CA GLY A 26 -3.53 5.04 -18.59
C GLY A 26 -4.77 5.58 -19.31
N VAL A 27 -4.94 6.89 -19.31
CA VAL A 27 -6.13 7.58 -19.81
C VAL A 27 -5.74 8.70 -20.79
N SER A 28 -6.55 8.84 -21.84
CA SER A 28 -6.56 9.96 -22.79
C SER A 28 -7.88 10.70 -22.65
N ALA A 29 -7.84 12.04 -22.60
CA ALA A 29 -9.04 12.86 -22.52
C ALA A 29 -8.77 14.26 -23.12
N TYR A 30 -9.85 14.98 -23.45
CA TYR A 30 -9.78 16.40 -23.74
C TYR A 30 -10.28 17.20 -22.53
N VAL A 31 -9.45 18.12 -22.05
CA VAL A 31 -9.78 19.04 -20.96
C VAL A 31 -9.62 20.47 -21.46
N ASN A 32 -10.68 21.26 -21.48
CA ASN A 32 -10.65 22.62 -22.07
C ASN A 32 -10.11 22.65 -23.51
N ASN A 33 -10.51 21.71 -24.35
CA ASN A 33 -10.03 21.51 -25.73
C ASN A 33 -8.53 21.14 -25.85
N HIS A 34 -7.82 20.90 -24.77
CA HIS A 34 -6.46 20.38 -24.78
C HIS A 34 -6.47 18.85 -24.65
N HIS A 35 -5.68 18.20 -25.45
CA HIS A 35 -5.48 16.75 -25.37
C HIS A 35 -4.57 16.43 -24.18
N ILE A 36 -5.08 15.69 -23.21
CA ILE A 36 -4.36 15.29 -22.00
C ILE A 36 -4.16 13.78 -22.02
N LEU A 37 -2.94 13.36 -21.77
CA LEU A 37 -2.58 11.97 -21.51
C LEU A 37 -2.07 11.85 -20.08
N ALA A 38 -2.58 10.86 -19.33
CA ALA A 38 -2.12 10.56 -17.98
C ALA A 38 -1.97 9.04 -17.83
N GLY A 39 -0.76 8.57 -17.53
CA GLY A 39 -0.50 7.15 -17.42
C GLY A 39 0.96 6.79 -17.19
N ASN A 40 1.30 5.52 -17.40
CA ASN A 40 2.64 5.00 -17.19
C ASN A 40 3.61 5.36 -18.34
N ALA A 41 4.87 4.93 -18.22
CA ALA A 41 5.90 5.16 -19.22
C ALA A 41 5.51 4.64 -20.62
N ALA A 42 4.86 3.46 -20.68
CA ALA A 42 4.41 2.86 -21.93
C ALA A 42 3.37 3.74 -22.67
N LEU A 43 2.56 4.53 -21.93
CA LEU A 43 1.66 5.50 -22.55
C LEU A 43 2.45 6.60 -23.26
N MET A 44 3.48 7.13 -22.63
CA MET A 44 4.34 8.17 -23.24
C MET A 44 5.04 7.65 -24.49
N GLU A 45 5.60 6.45 -24.44
CA GLU A 45 6.26 5.78 -25.57
C GLU A 45 5.28 5.52 -26.72
N ARG A 46 4.05 5.08 -26.42
CA ARG A 46 3.02 4.83 -27.43
C ARG A 46 2.61 6.07 -28.24
N PHE A 47 2.70 7.25 -27.62
CA PHE A 47 2.38 8.52 -28.24
C PHE A 47 3.61 9.33 -28.66
N ASP A 48 4.80 8.69 -28.73
CA ASP A 48 6.09 9.30 -29.11
C ASP A 48 6.42 10.58 -28.31
N ILE A 49 6.03 10.61 -27.02
CA ILE A 49 6.27 11.75 -26.15
C ILE A 49 7.59 11.53 -25.40
N ALA A 50 8.55 12.42 -25.62
CA ALA A 50 9.78 12.44 -24.84
C ALA A 50 9.50 12.86 -23.39
N TYR A 51 9.87 12.02 -22.41
CA TYR A 51 9.64 12.25 -20.99
C TYR A 51 10.90 12.00 -20.17
N LYS A 52 10.95 12.56 -18.97
CA LYS A 52 12.01 12.30 -18.00
C LYS A 52 11.64 11.07 -17.18
N LYS A 53 12.43 10.00 -17.30
CA LYS A 53 12.23 8.80 -16.47
C LYS A 53 12.48 9.11 -15.00
N VAL A 54 11.56 8.69 -14.15
CA VAL A 54 11.59 8.87 -12.70
C VAL A 54 11.88 7.53 -12.04
N CYS A 55 12.74 7.54 -11.04
CA CYS A 55 13.13 6.36 -10.26
C CYS A 55 12.74 6.54 -8.78
N GLU A 56 11.57 7.13 -8.51
CA GLU A 56 11.03 7.26 -7.17
C GLU A 56 10.21 6.02 -6.80
N GLU A 57 10.16 5.68 -5.51
CA GLU A 57 9.34 4.58 -5.01
C GLU A 57 7.86 4.95 -5.14
N GLY A 58 7.05 4.07 -5.74
CA GLY A 58 5.62 4.26 -5.94
C GLY A 58 5.16 4.14 -7.38
N THR A 59 3.89 4.40 -7.60
CA THR A 59 3.28 4.41 -8.94
C THR A 59 3.46 5.78 -9.58
N THR A 60 4.30 5.85 -10.61
CA THR A 60 4.51 7.09 -11.36
C THR A 60 3.47 7.23 -12.47
N VAL A 61 2.74 8.33 -12.44
CA VAL A 61 1.80 8.75 -13.50
C VAL A 61 2.42 9.94 -14.24
N TYR A 62 2.83 9.72 -15.48
CA TYR A 62 3.30 10.78 -16.36
C TYR A 62 2.12 11.51 -16.98
N VAL A 63 2.25 12.84 -17.13
CA VAL A 63 1.21 13.68 -17.71
C VAL A 63 1.76 14.45 -18.91
N ALA A 64 1.02 14.40 -20.01
CA ALA A 64 1.31 15.16 -21.21
C ALA A 64 0.10 15.97 -21.66
N LYS A 65 0.35 17.13 -22.25
CA LYS A 65 -0.64 18.04 -22.82
C LYS A 65 -0.27 18.37 -24.27
N ASP A 66 -1.21 18.19 -25.18
CA ASP A 66 -1.06 18.49 -26.61
C ASP A 66 0.24 17.91 -27.22
N GLY A 67 0.57 16.67 -26.83
CA GLY A 67 1.79 15.97 -27.30
C GLY A 67 3.09 16.39 -26.59
N GLN A 68 3.03 17.25 -25.57
CA GLN A 68 4.19 17.69 -24.81
C GLN A 68 4.13 17.17 -23.38
N TYR A 69 5.23 16.59 -22.90
CA TYR A 69 5.38 16.19 -21.50
C TYR A 69 5.36 17.43 -20.58
N ILE A 70 4.49 17.43 -19.58
CA ILE A 70 4.36 18.54 -18.63
C ILE A 70 4.80 18.18 -17.21
N GLY A 71 4.88 16.89 -16.88
CA GLY A 71 5.31 16.48 -15.55
C GLY A 71 4.86 15.08 -15.18
N TYR A 72 5.04 14.74 -13.93
CA TYR A 72 4.63 13.45 -13.38
C TYR A 72 4.06 13.62 -11.97
N ILE A 73 3.32 12.61 -11.53
CA ILE A 73 2.80 12.47 -10.17
C ILE A 73 3.28 11.12 -9.68
N VAL A 74 3.89 11.06 -8.51
CA VAL A 74 4.20 9.80 -7.82
C VAL A 74 3.12 9.57 -6.77
N ILE A 75 2.50 8.41 -6.84
CA ILE A 75 1.55 7.93 -5.85
C ILE A 75 2.28 6.84 -5.08
N SER A 76 2.57 7.10 -3.83
CA SER A 76 3.18 6.15 -2.91
C SER A 76 2.34 6.05 -1.64
N ASP A 77 2.34 4.88 -1.04
CA ASP A 77 1.76 4.72 0.28
C ASP A 77 2.66 5.42 1.30
N GLU A 78 2.07 6.24 2.13
CA GLU A 78 2.75 6.85 3.27
C GLU A 78 2.54 5.99 4.52
N ILE A 79 3.63 5.76 5.23
CA ILE A 79 3.55 5.18 6.57
C ILE A 79 2.90 6.23 7.49
N LYS A 80 1.86 5.85 8.20
CA LYS A 80 1.20 6.73 9.16
C LYS A 80 2.18 7.12 10.27
N ASP A 81 2.13 8.37 10.69
CA ASP A 81 3.04 8.88 11.73
C ASP A 81 2.89 8.13 13.06
N ASP A 82 1.66 7.76 13.41
CA ASP A 82 1.31 6.99 14.60
C ASP A 82 1.88 5.55 14.57
N SER A 83 1.98 4.92 13.39
CA SER A 83 2.56 3.57 13.27
C SER A 83 4.02 3.51 13.73
N LYS A 84 4.80 4.56 13.46
CA LYS A 84 6.19 4.63 13.93
C LYS A 84 6.25 4.78 15.45
N VAL A 85 5.35 5.58 16.03
CA VAL A 85 5.25 5.75 17.48
C VAL A 85 4.85 4.44 18.15
N ALA A 86 3.82 3.77 17.62
CA ALA A 86 3.34 2.49 18.13
C ALA A 86 4.45 1.42 18.14
N ILE A 87 5.18 1.25 17.03
CA ILE A 87 6.29 0.29 16.97
C ILE A 87 7.41 0.67 17.93
N CYS A 88 7.72 1.96 18.08
CA CYS A 88 8.73 2.43 19.02
C CYS A 88 8.34 2.13 20.48
N GLU A 89 7.07 2.26 20.84
CA GLU A 89 6.55 1.94 22.17
C GLU A 89 6.46 0.42 22.43
N LEU A 90 6.19 -0.37 21.38
CA LEU A 90 6.13 -1.83 21.49
C LEU A 90 7.52 -2.48 21.60
N ASN A 91 8.53 -1.99 20.89
CA ASN A 91 9.86 -2.62 20.84
C ASN A 91 10.51 -2.89 22.20
N PRO A 92 10.36 -2.06 23.28
CA PRO A 92 10.88 -2.38 24.59
C PRO A 92 10.13 -3.51 25.32
N ILE A 93 8.89 -3.82 24.90
CA ILE A 93 7.97 -4.76 25.57
C ILE A 93 8.02 -6.13 24.90
N ILE A 94 8.22 -6.15 23.57
CA ILE A 94 8.20 -7.37 22.76
C ILE A 94 9.62 -7.76 22.36
N GLU A 95 9.86 -9.06 22.24
CA GLU A 95 11.19 -9.60 21.94
C GLU A 95 11.61 -9.35 20.49
N GLN A 96 10.69 -9.50 19.55
CA GLN A 96 10.95 -9.39 18.11
C GLN A 96 9.72 -8.92 17.35
N THR A 97 9.91 -7.97 16.44
CA THR A 97 8.89 -7.53 15.47
C THR A 97 9.19 -8.10 14.09
N TYR A 98 8.13 -8.47 13.38
CA TYR A 98 8.19 -9.00 12.02
C TYR A 98 7.22 -8.23 11.11
N LEU A 99 7.63 -7.96 9.87
CA LEU A 99 6.74 -7.50 8.80
C LEU A 99 6.52 -8.65 7.80
N LEU A 100 5.26 -9.02 7.55
CA LEU A 100 4.87 -9.99 6.53
C LEU A 100 4.08 -9.25 5.44
N THR A 101 4.67 -9.06 4.27
CA THR A 101 4.05 -8.28 3.18
C THR A 101 4.12 -8.99 1.84
N GLY A 102 3.13 -8.73 0.99
CA GLY A 102 3.15 -9.13 -0.43
C GLY A 102 3.99 -8.22 -1.32
N ASP A 103 4.45 -7.08 -0.81
CA ASP A 103 5.24 -6.10 -1.55
C ASP A 103 6.60 -6.65 -1.97
N THR A 104 7.23 -5.93 -2.90
CA THR A 104 8.61 -6.24 -3.34
C THR A 104 9.60 -6.11 -2.19
N GLN A 105 10.74 -6.79 -2.30
CA GLN A 105 11.78 -6.76 -1.28
C GLN A 105 12.20 -5.33 -0.92
N ASN A 106 12.46 -4.49 -1.91
CA ASN A 106 12.91 -3.11 -1.66
C ASN A 106 11.86 -2.29 -0.90
N ALA A 107 10.57 -2.43 -1.25
CA ALA A 107 9.48 -1.70 -0.60
C ALA A 107 9.30 -2.18 0.86
N GLY A 108 9.23 -3.50 1.09
CA GLY A 108 9.05 -4.05 2.43
C GLY A 108 10.24 -3.76 3.35
N GLU A 109 11.48 -3.87 2.87
CA GLU A 109 12.67 -3.52 3.64
C GLU A 109 12.73 -2.02 3.97
N SER A 110 12.33 -1.16 3.02
CA SER A 110 12.22 0.30 3.25
C SER A 110 11.23 0.61 4.38
N VAL A 111 10.05 -0.01 4.36
CA VAL A 111 9.02 0.14 5.40
C VAL A 111 9.54 -0.37 6.75
N ALA A 112 10.11 -1.56 6.80
CA ALA A 112 10.63 -2.15 8.03
C ALA A 112 11.72 -1.26 8.66
N ASN A 113 12.65 -0.74 7.86
CA ASN A 113 13.71 0.17 8.33
C ASN A 113 13.14 1.49 8.87
N LYS A 114 12.16 2.09 8.18
CA LYS A 114 11.52 3.35 8.60
C LYS A 114 10.75 3.19 9.92
N LEU A 115 10.14 2.03 10.14
CA LEU A 115 9.38 1.71 11.35
C LEU A 115 10.23 1.15 12.49
N GLY A 116 11.46 0.72 12.23
CA GLY A 116 12.29 0.06 13.24
C GLY A 116 11.85 -1.38 13.53
N ILE A 117 11.26 -2.06 12.52
CA ILE A 117 10.86 -3.48 12.59
C ILE A 117 12.11 -4.35 12.43
N GLY A 118 12.25 -5.35 13.30
CA GLY A 118 13.46 -6.17 13.36
C GLY A 118 13.70 -7.05 12.13
N LYS A 119 12.64 -7.55 11.45
CA LYS A 119 12.77 -8.42 10.29
C LYS A 119 11.58 -8.30 9.33
N ALA A 120 11.86 -8.23 8.03
CA ALA A 120 10.84 -8.23 6.98
C ALA A 120 10.88 -9.52 6.16
N TYR A 121 9.70 -10.05 5.86
CA TYR A 121 9.47 -11.11 4.88
C TYR A 121 8.56 -10.53 3.79
N THR A 122 9.04 -10.53 2.57
CA THR A 122 8.45 -9.80 1.44
C THR A 122 8.06 -10.75 0.31
N GLY A 123 7.23 -10.28 -0.62
CA GLY A 123 6.76 -11.08 -1.76
C GLY A 123 5.88 -12.26 -1.37
N LEU A 124 5.24 -12.21 -0.20
CA LEU A 124 4.43 -13.31 0.33
C LEU A 124 3.02 -13.30 -0.27
N LEU A 125 2.59 -14.43 -0.77
CA LEU A 125 1.18 -14.70 -1.02
C LEU A 125 0.44 -14.95 0.32
N PRO A 126 -0.90 -14.86 0.38
CA PRO A 126 -1.65 -15.13 1.61
C PRO A 126 -1.31 -16.46 2.28
N VAL A 127 -1.11 -17.52 1.49
CA VAL A 127 -0.70 -18.86 1.97
C VAL A 127 0.70 -18.84 2.56
N ASP A 128 1.62 -18.10 1.94
CA ASP A 128 3.01 -17.98 2.42
C ASP A 128 3.09 -17.22 3.74
N LYS A 129 2.19 -16.25 3.96
CA LYS A 129 2.08 -15.55 5.25
C LYS A 129 1.74 -16.52 6.38
N VAL A 130 0.78 -17.42 6.16
CA VAL A 130 0.41 -18.45 7.15
C VAL A 130 1.61 -19.36 7.44
N ALA A 131 2.26 -19.90 6.41
CA ALA A 131 3.42 -20.77 6.58
C ALA A 131 4.56 -20.05 7.32
N LYS A 132 4.78 -18.76 7.05
CA LYS A 132 5.81 -17.98 7.73
C LYS A 132 5.45 -17.69 9.19
N LEU A 133 4.19 -17.43 9.50
CA LEU A 133 3.70 -17.31 10.87
C LEU A 133 3.95 -18.60 11.64
N GLU A 134 3.59 -19.76 11.06
CA GLU A 134 3.82 -21.08 11.69
C GLU A 134 5.30 -21.35 11.93
N GLU A 135 6.18 -20.99 11.00
CA GLU A 135 7.63 -21.08 11.17
C GLU A 135 8.09 -20.24 12.39
N ILE A 136 7.61 -19.00 12.52
CA ILE A 136 7.92 -18.12 13.65
C ILE A 136 7.41 -18.75 14.95
N MET A 137 6.16 -19.24 14.97
CA MET A 137 5.56 -19.90 16.13
C MET A 137 6.33 -21.15 16.56
N ASN A 138 6.83 -21.93 15.62
CA ASN A 138 7.59 -23.15 15.92
C ASN A 138 9.00 -22.86 16.48
N HIS A 139 9.58 -21.70 16.14
CA HIS A 139 10.92 -21.32 16.62
C HIS A 139 10.89 -20.46 17.90
N ARG A 140 9.71 -20.05 18.37
CA ARG A 140 9.58 -19.27 19.60
C ARG A 140 9.87 -20.12 20.85
N GLN A 141 10.23 -19.46 21.92
CA GLN A 141 10.28 -20.11 23.24
C GLN A 141 8.86 -20.49 23.69
N SER A 142 8.71 -21.61 24.36
CA SER A 142 7.40 -22.13 24.78
C SER A 142 6.59 -21.22 25.72
N SER A 143 7.25 -20.27 26.36
CA SER A 143 6.63 -19.26 27.23
C SER A 143 6.20 -17.97 26.53
N LYS A 144 6.42 -17.87 25.21
CA LYS A 144 6.13 -16.67 24.41
C LYS A 144 4.92 -16.90 23.50
N SER A 145 4.17 -15.86 23.27
CA SER A 145 3.04 -15.83 22.35
C SER A 145 3.36 -14.99 21.12
N VAL A 146 2.80 -15.36 19.98
CA VAL A 146 2.89 -14.60 18.72
C VAL A 146 1.57 -13.89 18.50
N ILE A 147 1.66 -12.56 18.40
CA ILE A 147 0.53 -11.69 18.06
C ILE A 147 0.64 -11.33 16.59
N PHE A 148 -0.43 -11.49 15.84
CA PHE A 148 -0.52 -11.02 14.47
C PHE A 148 -1.51 -9.87 14.36
N VAL A 149 -1.09 -8.79 13.71
CA VAL A 149 -1.92 -7.60 13.45
C VAL A 149 -2.12 -7.48 11.94
N GLY A 150 -3.37 -7.38 11.50
CA GLY A 150 -3.72 -7.26 10.08
C GLY A 150 -5.01 -6.49 9.88
N ASP A 151 -5.21 -5.93 8.67
CA ASP A 151 -6.36 -5.08 8.33
C ASP A 151 -7.26 -5.66 7.23
N GLY A 152 -6.82 -6.71 6.56
CA GLY A 152 -7.41 -7.17 5.32
C GLY A 152 -8.10 -8.52 5.34
N ILE A 153 -9.00 -8.72 4.35
CA ILE A 153 -9.65 -10.01 4.06
C ILE A 153 -8.62 -11.12 3.84
N ASN A 154 -7.50 -10.76 3.22
CA ASN A 154 -6.42 -11.71 2.91
C ASN A 154 -5.65 -12.18 4.14
N ASP A 155 -5.78 -11.48 5.26
CA ASP A 155 -5.07 -11.80 6.50
C ASP A 155 -5.91 -12.63 7.48
N ALA A 156 -7.21 -12.84 7.21
CA ALA A 156 -8.10 -13.65 8.05
C ALA A 156 -7.53 -15.06 8.40
N PRO A 157 -6.93 -15.82 7.45
CA PRO A 157 -6.32 -17.10 7.79
C PRO A 157 -5.11 -16.98 8.72
N VAL A 158 -4.36 -15.86 8.64
CA VAL A 158 -3.19 -15.60 9.48
C VAL A 158 -3.63 -15.17 10.88
N LEU A 159 -4.67 -14.29 10.96
CA LEU A 159 -5.29 -13.87 12.22
C LEU A 159 -5.77 -15.06 13.05
N THR A 160 -6.53 -15.98 12.42
CA THR A 160 -7.04 -17.19 13.10
C THR A 160 -5.93 -18.13 13.55
N ARG A 161 -4.76 -18.10 12.90
CA ARG A 161 -3.66 -19.03 13.17
C ARG A 161 -2.70 -18.55 14.25
N ALA A 162 -2.63 -17.26 14.50
CA ALA A 162 -1.79 -16.66 15.55
C ALA A 162 -2.24 -17.10 16.95
N ASP A 163 -1.40 -16.94 17.96
CA ASP A 163 -1.82 -17.12 19.35
C ASP A 163 -2.82 -16.01 19.79
N VAL A 164 -2.67 -14.80 19.21
CA VAL A 164 -3.62 -13.69 19.30
C VAL A 164 -3.66 -12.97 17.96
N GLY A 165 -4.84 -12.90 17.34
CA GLY A 165 -5.10 -12.15 16.12
C GLY A 165 -5.75 -10.81 16.45
N ILE A 166 -5.18 -9.72 15.92
CA ILE A 166 -5.73 -8.36 16.07
C ILE A 166 -6.10 -7.82 14.69
N ALA A 167 -7.37 -7.54 14.47
CA ALA A 167 -7.84 -6.87 13.26
C ALA A 167 -7.89 -5.36 13.46
N MET A 168 -7.40 -4.61 12.48
CA MET A 168 -7.39 -3.15 12.49
C MET A 168 -8.30 -2.58 11.40
N GLY A 169 -8.94 -1.44 11.71
CA GLY A 169 -9.69 -0.62 10.78
C GLY A 169 -11.21 -0.67 10.93
N ALA A 170 -11.84 0.48 10.97
CA ALA A 170 -13.30 0.67 11.07
C ALA A 170 -14.07 0.10 9.85
N LEU A 171 -13.37 -0.19 8.75
CA LEU A 171 -13.89 -0.82 7.53
C LEU A 171 -13.23 -2.19 7.29
N GLY A 172 -12.69 -2.82 8.33
CA GLY A 172 -12.19 -4.19 8.27
C GLY A 172 -13.25 -5.08 7.65
N SER A 173 -12.84 -6.00 6.78
CA SER A 173 -13.81 -6.94 6.21
C SER A 173 -14.44 -7.76 7.32
N ASP A 174 -15.72 -8.06 7.19
CA ASP A 174 -16.45 -8.93 8.12
C ASP A 174 -15.65 -10.21 8.41
N ALA A 175 -14.95 -10.75 7.40
CA ALA A 175 -14.09 -11.92 7.54
C ALA A 175 -12.88 -11.72 8.45
N ALA A 176 -12.23 -10.53 8.43
CA ALA A 176 -11.12 -10.24 9.33
C ALA A 176 -11.61 -10.01 10.77
N ILE A 177 -12.75 -9.35 10.92
CA ILE A 177 -13.40 -9.15 12.22
C ILE A 177 -13.80 -10.47 12.85
N GLU A 178 -14.38 -11.40 12.09
CA GLU A 178 -14.75 -12.74 12.58
C GLU A 178 -13.54 -13.62 12.91
N ALA A 179 -12.40 -13.40 12.26
CA ALA A 179 -11.18 -14.18 12.45
C ALA A 179 -10.28 -13.70 13.59
N ALA A 180 -10.50 -12.50 14.09
CA ALA A 180 -9.64 -11.87 15.11
C ALA A 180 -10.15 -12.08 16.54
N ASP A 181 -9.22 -12.17 17.50
CA ASP A 181 -9.53 -12.17 18.92
C ASP A 181 -9.79 -10.76 19.45
N VAL A 182 -9.17 -9.76 18.83
CA VAL A 182 -9.29 -8.35 19.16
C VAL A 182 -9.55 -7.53 17.91
N VAL A 183 -10.46 -6.58 17.98
CA VAL A 183 -10.76 -5.65 16.89
C VAL A 183 -10.53 -4.21 17.33
N ILE A 184 -9.62 -3.51 16.65
CA ILE A 184 -9.39 -2.08 16.84
C ILE A 184 -10.25 -1.34 15.82
N MET A 185 -11.27 -0.62 16.30
CA MET A 185 -12.31 -0.02 15.47
C MET A 185 -11.89 1.29 14.80
N ASP A 186 -10.81 1.87 15.22
CA ASP A 186 -10.19 3.00 14.55
C ASP A 186 -8.98 2.55 13.70
N ASP A 187 -8.50 3.48 12.90
CA ASP A 187 -7.40 3.22 11.96
C ASP A 187 -6.05 3.71 12.56
N GLN A 188 -5.99 3.79 13.89
CA GLN A 188 -4.81 4.19 14.67
C GLN A 188 -4.32 3.01 15.51
N PRO A 189 -3.05 2.57 15.31
CA PRO A 189 -2.48 1.45 16.03
C PRO A 189 -2.18 1.78 17.52
#